data_47cca1d8657fc2b7454ea032ed28a6b2
#
_entry.id   47cca1d8657fc2b7454ea032ed28a6b2
#
_cell.length_a   1.000
_cell.length_b   1.000
_cell.length_c   1.000
_cell.angle_alpha   90.00
_cell.angle_beta   90.00
_cell.angle_gamma   90.00
#
_symmetry.space_group_name_H-M   'P 1'
#
loop_
_entity.id
_entity.type
_entity.pdbx_description
1 polymer ?
#
loop_
_entity_poly.entity_id
_entity_poly.type
_entity_poly.pdbx_seq_one_letter_code
_entity_poly.pdbx_strand_id
1 'polypeptide(L)'
;MNDGGLSELLKLAGRRAVPDEHHMARARAAAHGEWKRLVRGRRRRRLLWVPAIAAAVATAVLAPAWFSSHPAQSAGHAQAVAMADIEVATLQMVTGAITVTPRNAEATRLTSAGRRLSTGDRVETAADSRAMFVLSGGTIVKVDRNTHVSLGRGVLTLDRGALYLDAGPQANDRDVVVQTPLARVSHLGTQFEVRLDGLAVRVLIREGQVEMDAGGGKKWKAVAGEAMRLTADLRPERDQIATYGPEWSWVAELPRPFTLEGSTLRAFLDWVSREQGWRWEYNDQSMRALFDIVQRGPIEGLTAKQALGMVLDANDLSFRETEGRLVIVRGR
;
A
#
# COMPACT_ATOMS: atom_id res chain seq x y z
N MET A 1 39.08 24.92 28.80
CA MET A 1 37.70 25.33 29.13
C MET A 1 36.81 24.11 28.91
N ASN A 2 36.60 23.52 29.91
CA ASN A 2 35.65 22.69 30.70
C ASN A 2 34.78 21.71 29.88
N ASP A 3 35.32 20.48 29.70
CA ASP A 3 34.55 19.29 29.28
C ASP A 3 33.76 18.64 30.43
N GLY A 4 33.81 19.19 31.65
CA GLY A 4 33.16 18.63 32.83
C GLY A 4 31.61 18.81 32.88
N GLY A 5 31.11 19.87 32.29
CA GLY A 5 29.69 20.23 32.43
C GLY A 5 28.71 19.38 31.58
N LEU A 6 29.15 18.93 30.41
CA LEU A 6 28.33 18.11 29.51
C LEU A 6 28.18 16.67 29.99
N SER A 7 29.24 16.14 30.63
CA SER A 7 29.23 14.78 31.20
C SER A 7 28.32 14.66 32.42
N GLU A 8 28.19 15.74 33.22
CA GLU A 8 27.27 15.77 34.36
C GLU A 8 25.81 15.92 33.94
N LEU A 9 25.53 16.74 32.92
CA LEU A 9 24.18 16.89 32.36
C LEU A 9 23.68 15.59 31.71
N LEU A 10 24.54 14.82 31.06
CA LEU A 10 24.18 13.51 30.49
C LEU A 10 23.95 12.45 31.56
N LYS A 11 24.63 12.51 32.70
CA LYS A 11 24.36 11.64 33.85
C LYS A 11 23.03 11.95 34.54
N LEU A 12 22.58 13.19 34.54
CA LEU A 12 21.28 13.62 35.07
C LEU A 12 20.12 13.29 34.13
N ALA A 13 20.34 13.27 32.81
CA ALA A 13 19.30 12.90 31.83
C ALA A 13 19.04 11.39 31.73
N GLY A 14 19.92 10.53 32.25
CA GLY A 14 19.89 9.08 32.06
C GLY A 14 19.09 8.26 33.08
N ARG A 15 18.51 8.84 34.13
CA ARG A 15 17.72 8.10 35.12
C ARG A 15 16.30 8.64 35.19
N ARG A 16 15.42 8.20 34.28
CA ARG A 16 13.98 8.24 34.54
C ARG A 16 13.70 7.35 35.77
N ALA A 17 13.13 7.94 36.81
CA ALA A 17 12.66 7.18 37.96
C ALA A 17 11.68 6.10 37.43
N VAL A 18 11.95 4.84 37.76
CA VAL A 18 11.03 3.73 37.48
C VAL A 18 9.75 4.05 38.26
N PRO A 19 8.58 4.15 37.62
CA PRO A 19 7.33 4.43 38.33
C PRO A 19 7.08 3.33 39.37
N ASP A 20 6.64 3.75 40.55
CA ASP A 20 6.24 2.85 41.63
C ASP A 20 5.23 1.81 41.14
N GLU A 21 5.33 0.58 41.64
CA GLU A 21 4.45 -0.55 41.27
C GLU A 21 2.96 -0.20 41.41
N HIS A 22 2.60 0.62 42.39
CA HIS A 22 1.23 1.12 42.57
C HIS A 22 0.75 2.05 41.46
N HIS A 23 1.63 2.84 40.86
CA HIS A 23 1.30 3.68 39.71
C HIS A 23 1.16 2.85 38.42
N MET A 24 1.99 1.84 38.25
CA MET A 24 1.90 0.91 37.13
C MET A 24 0.65 0.03 37.21
N ALA A 25 0.27 -0.43 38.40
CA ALA A 25 -0.97 -1.21 38.65
C ALA A 25 -2.23 -0.37 38.33
N ARG A 26 -2.26 0.90 38.74
CA ARG A 26 -3.39 1.82 38.43
C ARG A 26 -3.49 2.12 36.96
N ALA A 27 -2.38 2.36 36.28
CA ALA A 27 -2.37 2.59 34.82
C ALA A 27 -2.86 1.36 34.05
N ARG A 28 -2.46 0.14 34.47
CA ARG A 28 -2.95 -1.11 33.87
C ARG A 28 -4.44 -1.33 34.13
N ALA A 29 -4.93 -1.03 35.31
CA ALA A 29 -6.35 -1.16 35.68
C ALA A 29 -7.23 -0.16 34.89
N ALA A 30 -6.76 1.08 34.71
CA ALA A 30 -7.45 2.10 33.89
C ALA A 30 -7.52 1.70 32.41
N ALA A 31 -6.40 1.27 31.82
CA ALA A 31 -6.36 0.78 30.43
C ALA A 31 -7.25 -0.45 30.21
N HIS A 32 -7.29 -1.38 31.20
CA HIS A 32 -8.15 -2.57 31.13
C HIS A 32 -9.63 -2.21 31.26
N GLY A 33 -9.98 -1.19 32.05
CA GLY A 33 -11.34 -0.67 32.18
C GLY A 33 -11.86 -0.02 30.89
N GLU A 34 -11.04 0.77 30.21
CA GLU A 34 -11.40 1.39 28.93
C GLU A 34 -11.52 0.35 27.80
N TRP A 35 -10.62 -0.62 27.76
CA TRP A 35 -10.69 -1.73 26.80
C TRP A 35 -12.01 -2.52 26.96
N LYS A 36 -12.43 -2.84 28.21
CA LYS A 36 -13.70 -3.52 28.46
C LYS A 36 -14.94 -2.69 28.03
N ARG A 37 -14.88 -1.35 28.14
CA ARG A 37 -15.97 -0.47 27.67
C ARG A 37 -16.10 -0.51 26.14
N LEU A 38 -14.97 -0.44 25.43
CA LEU A 38 -14.92 -0.49 23.97
C LEU A 38 -15.41 -1.84 23.42
N VAL A 39 -15.05 -2.94 24.06
CA VAL A 39 -15.48 -4.30 23.63
C VAL A 39 -16.96 -4.54 23.91
N ARG A 40 -17.50 -4.06 25.05
CA ARG A 40 -18.96 -4.19 25.36
C ARG A 40 -19.84 -3.34 24.45
N GLY A 41 -19.37 -2.16 24.01
CA GLY A 41 -20.10 -1.32 23.07
C GLY A 41 -20.27 -1.98 21.69
N ARG A 42 -19.29 -2.74 21.21
CA ARG A 42 -19.38 -3.49 19.94
C ARG A 42 -20.31 -4.70 19.99
N ARG A 43 -20.44 -5.38 21.15
CA ARG A 43 -21.35 -6.52 21.30
C ARG A 43 -22.82 -6.07 21.38
N ARG A 44 -23.14 -4.93 22.01
CA ARG A 44 -24.53 -4.42 22.08
C ARG A 44 -25.07 -3.96 20.73
N ARG A 45 -24.24 -3.41 19.85
CA ARG A 45 -24.68 -3.01 18.50
C ARG A 45 -25.00 -4.20 17.57
N ARG A 46 -24.42 -5.38 17.79
CA ARG A 46 -24.74 -6.57 17.01
C ARG A 46 -26.02 -7.29 17.46
N LEU A 47 -26.45 -7.10 18.71
CA LEU A 47 -27.67 -7.76 19.23
C LEU A 47 -28.96 -6.97 18.95
N LEU A 48 -28.87 -5.69 18.57
CA LEU A 48 -30.05 -4.85 18.31
C LEU A 48 -30.55 -4.93 16.85
N TRP A 49 -29.86 -5.65 15.96
CA TRP A 49 -30.25 -5.79 14.56
C TRP A 49 -31.02 -7.08 14.25
N VAL A 50 -31.02 -8.04 15.16
CA VAL A 50 -31.70 -9.33 14.95
C VAL A 50 -33.23 -9.26 15.04
N PRO A 51 -33.89 -8.44 15.91
CA PRO A 51 -35.35 -8.38 15.94
C PRO A 51 -36.00 -7.56 14.82
N ALA A 52 -35.26 -6.69 14.10
CA ALA A 52 -35.85 -5.86 13.04
C ALA A 52 -36.11 -6.64 11.74
N ILE A 53 -35.42 -7.75 11.49
CA ILE A 53 -35.62 -8.60 10.30
C ILE A 53 -36.80 -9.55 10.51
N ALA A 54 -37.07 -10.00 11.72
CA ALA A 54 -38.20 -10.87 12.03
C ALA A 54 -39.57 -10.17 11.95
N ALA A 55 -39.65 -8.87 12.22
CA ALA A 55 -40.88 -8.09 12.13
C ALA A 55 -41.30 -7.77 10.68
N ALA A 56 -40.30 -7.67 9.75
CA ALA A 56 -40.61 -7.38 8.34
C ALA A 56 -41.16 -8.57 7.56
N VAL A 57 -40.92 -9.80 8.01
CA VAL A 57 -41.41 -11.03 7.36
C VAL A 57 -42.82 -11.38 7.84
N ALA A 58 -43.19 -11.03 9.08
CA ALA A 58 -44.51 -11.34 9.63
C ALA A 58 -45.66 -10.45 9.07
N THR A 59 -45.36 -9.24 8.59
CA THR A 59 -46.35 -8.32 8.00
C THR A 59 -46.68 -8.61 6.52
N ALA A 60 -45.86 -9.41 5.84
CA ALA A 60 -46.06 -9.74 4.42
C ALA A 60 -47.02 -10.91 4.19
N VAL A 61 -47.40 -11.67 5.25
CA VAL A 61 -48.22 -12.93 5.11
C VAL A 61 -49.67 -12.74 5.48
N LEU A 62 -50.09 -11.65 6.14
CA LEU A 62 -51.43 -11.46 6.68
C LEU A 62 -52.18 -10.21 6.17
N ALA A 63 -51.98 -9.77 4.94
CA ALA A 63 -52.81 -8.75 4.32
C ALA A 63 -53.72 -9.34 3.26
N PRO A 64 -54.99 -9.69 3.58
CA PRO A 64 -55.93 -10.10 2.55
C PRO A 64 -56.58 -8.88 1.90
N ALA A 65 -56.49 -8.83 0.57
CA ALA A 65 -57.54 -8.46 -0.35
C ALA A 65 -58.47 -7.28 0.01
N TRP A 66 -57.97 -6.03 0.08
CA TRP A 66 -58.84 -4.84 0.11
C TRP A 66 -58.38 -3.67 -0.77
N PHE A 67 -57.48 -3.91 -1.74
CA PHE A 67 -57.10 -2.90 -2.73
C PHE A 67 -57.20 -3.41 -4.16
N SER A 68 -58.43 -3.69 -4.58
CA SER A 68 -58.75 -3.74 -6.00
C SER A 68 -59.62 -2.51 -6.33
N SER A 69 -59.08 -1.65 -7.12
CA SER A 69 -59.71 -0.56 -7.89
C SER A 69 -59.18 0.85 -7.63
N HIS A 70 -57.90 1.10 -8.04
CA HIS A 70 -57.49 2.40 -8.59
C HIS A 70 -56.41 2.13 -9.63
N PRO A 71 -56.49 2.67 -10.86
CA PRO A 71 -55.38 2.57 -11.81
C PRO A 71 -54.30 3.49 -11.31
N ALA A 72 -53.31 2.93 -10.59
CA ALA A 72 -52.13 3.62 -10.20
C ALA A 72 -51.28 3.83 -11.45
N GLN A 73 -51.16 5.07 -11.86
CA GLN A 73 -50.05 5.52 -12.69
C GLN A 73 -48.77 5.33 -11.89
N SER A 74 -48.21 4.14 -11.94
CA SER A 74 -46.89 3.85 -11.40
C SER A 74 -45.85 4.36 -12.41
N ALA A 75 -45.55 5.66 -12.36
CA ALA A 75 -44.22 6.12 -12.71
C ALA A 75 -43.26 5.55 -11.68
N GLY A 76 -42.88 4.30 -11.83
CA GLY A 76 -41.83 3.66 -11.06
C GLY A 76 -40.51 4.32 -11.39
N HIS A 77 -40.22 5.48 -10.76
CA HIS A 77 -38.88 5.89 -10.58
C HIS A 77 -38.26 4.97 -9.52
N ALA A 78 -37.77 3.81 -9.98
CA ALA A 78 -36.68 3.16 -9.26
C ALA A 78 -35.54 4.19 -9.23
N GLN A 79 -35.49 5.02 -8.20
CA GLN A 79 -34.31 5.75 -7.84
C GLN A 79 -33.27 4.68 -7.54
N ALA A 80 -32.52 4.26 -8.56
CA ALA A 80 -31.22 3.67 -8.34
C ALA A 80 -30.51 4.68 -7.45
N VAL A 81 -30.31 4.34 -6.18
CA VAL A 81 -29.44 5.08 -5.28
C VAL A 81 -28.13 5.10 -6.02
N ALA A 82 -27.82 6.22 -6.65
CA ALA A 82 -26.54 6.46 -7.28
C ALA A 82 -25.55 6.35 -6.11
N MET A 83 -24.87 5.21 -6.01
CA MET A 83 -23.75 5.07 -5.10
C MET A 83 -22.77 6.15 -5.54
N ALA A 84 -22.62 7.18 -4.70
CA ALA A 84 -21.74 8.28 -4.97
C ALA A 84 -20.37 7.71 -5.41
N ASP A 85 -19.84 8.22 -6.50
CA ASP A 85 -18.51 7.85 -6.99
C ASP A 85 -17.46 8.32 -5.96
N ILE A 86 -17.09 7.39 -5.08
CA ILE A 86 -16.11 7.67 -4.02
C ILE A 86 -14.74 7.61 -4.66
N GLU A 87 -14.01 8.73 -4.62
CA GLU A 87 -12.61 8.77 -5.04
C GLU A 87 -11.78 7.83 -4.13
N VAL A 88 -11.06 6.90 -4.76
CA VAL A 88 -10.25 5.89 -4.07
C VAL A 88 -8.77 5.98 -4.43
N ALA A 89 -8.42 6.66 -5.53
CA ALA A 89 -7.05 6.82 -5.96
C ALA A 89 -6.85 8.05 -6.87
N THR A 90 -5.59 8.47 -7.00
CA THR A 90 -5.18 9.49 -7.98
C THR A 90 -4.06 8.94 -8.85
N LEU A 91 -4.22 9.02 -10.17
CA LEU A 91 -3.23 8.61 -11.16
C LEU A 91 -2.03 9.57 -11.11
N GLN A 92 -0.84 9.05 -10.81
CA GLN A 92 0.38 9.84 -10.61
C GLN A 92 1.35 9.74 -11.81
N MET A 93 1.36 8.62 -12.50
CA MET A 93 2.27 8.40 -13.63
C MET A 93 1.63 7.49 -14.67
N VAL A 94 1.88 7.78 -15.92
CA VAL A 94 1.53 6.94 -17.09
C VAL A 94 2.74 6.86 -18.00
N THR A 95 3.11 5.65 -18.37
CA THR A 95 4.05 5.39 -19.45
C THR A 95 3.25 4.75 -20.59
N GLY A 96 3.40 5.27 -21.82
CA GLY A 96 2.54 4.87 -22.92
C GLY A 96 1.12 5.43 -22.79
N ALA A 97 0.10 4.60 -23.01
CA ALA A 97 -1.30 4.99 -22.89
C ALA A 97 -2.10 3.89 -22.17
N ILE A 98 -2.92 4.30 -21.22
CA ILE A 98 -3.82 3.42 -20.48
C ILE A 98 -5.28 3.70 -20.84
N THR A 99 -6.15 2.74 -20.60
CA THR A 99 -7.59 2.93 -20.68
C THR A 99 -8.18 2.92 -19.28
N VAL A 100 -8.97 3.94 -18.98
CA VAL A 100 -9.77 3.99 -17.76
C VAL A 100 -11.24 3.92 -18.16
N THR A 101 -11.92 2.92 -17.68
CA THR A 101 -13.37 2.73 -17.86
C THR A 101 -14.07 3.00 -16.54
N PRO A 102 -14.74 4.15 -16.39
CA PRO A 102 -15.57 4.41 -15.22
C PRO A 102 -16.74 3.44 -15.15
N ARG A 103 -17.25 3.22 -13.94
CA ARG A 103 -18.37 2.27 -13.72
C ARG A 103 -19.59 2.55 -14.58
N ASN A 104 -19.92 3.83 -14.80
CA ASN A 104 -21.14 4.28 -15.47
C ASN A 104 -20.89 5.18 -16.67
N ALA A 105 -19.68 5.13 -17.27
CA ALA A 105 -19.32 5.97 -18.41
C ALA A 105 -18.46 5.19 -19.41
N GLU A 106 -18.26 5.79 -20.57
CA GLU A 106 -17.42 5.23 -21.60
C GLU A 106 -15.94 5.22 -21.23
N ALA A 107 -15.21 4.28 -21.81
CA ALA A 107 -13.77 4.14 -21.66
C ALA A 107 -13.05 5.38 -22.18
N THR A 108 -12.08 5.87 -21.42
CA THR A 108 -11.24 7.02 -21.78
C THR A 108 -9.79 6.60 -21.86
N ARG A 109 -9.12 6.93 -22.96
CA ARG A 109 -7.68 6.72 -23.11
C ARG A 109 -6.92 7.88 -22.48
N LEU A 110 -5.96 7.59 -21.63
CA LEU A 110 -5.13 8.54 -20.91
C LEU A 110 -3.64 8.33 -21.21
N THR A 111 -2.92 9.43 -21.38
CA THR A 111 -1.46 9.46 -21.59
C THR A 111 -0.73 10.29 -20.54
N SER A 112 -1.48 10.85 -19.58
CA SER A 112 -0.93 11.75 -18.55
C SER A 112 -1.53 11.45 -17.17
N ALA A 113 -0.83 11.90 -16.15
CA ALA A 113 -1.24 11.85 -14.75
C ALA A 113 -2.36 12.84 -14.40
N GLY A 114 -2.79 12.85 -13.15
CA GLY A 114 -3.73 13.80 -12.54
C GLY A 114 -5.18 13.34 -12.52
N ARG A 115 -5.55 12.24 -13.19
CA ARG A 115 -6.91 11.69 -13.16
C ARG A 115 -7.22 11.13 -11.76
N ARG A 116 -8.36 11.52 -11.20
CA ARG A 116 -8.96 10.88 -10.03
C ARG A 116 -9.67 9.61 -10.46
N LEU A 117 -9.52 8.57 -9.68
CA LEU A 117 -10.10 7.25 -9.91
C LEU A 117 -11.08 6.95 -8.79
N SER A 118 -12.27 6.48 -9.16
CA SER A 118 -13.39 6.23 -8.25
C SER A 118 -13.65 4.73 -8.07
N THR A 119 -14.44 4.40 -7.06
CA THR A 119 -14.91 3.04 -6.83
C THR A 119 -15.68 2.52 -8.04
N GLY A 120 -15.25 1.39 -8.58
CA GLY A 120 -15.83 0.74 -9.76
C GLY A 120 -15.12 1.08 -11.06
N ASP A 121 -14.16 2.01 -11.05
CA ASP A 121 -13.33 2.26 -12.23
C ASP A 121 -12.44 1.05 -12.54
N ARG A 122 -12.25 0.79 -13.82
CA ARG A 122 -11.32 -0.22 -14.32
C ARG A 122 -10.15 0.48 -15.04
N VAL A 123 -8.95 0.06 -14.71
CA VAL A 123 -7.71 0.52 -15.34
C VAL A 123 -7.11 -0.62 -16.15
N GLU A 124 -6.80 -0.35 -17.42
CA GLU A 124 -6.22 -1.30 -18.35
C GLU A 124 -4.94 -0.72 -18.96
N THR A 125 -3.87 -1.51 -18.94
CA THR A 125 -2.60 -1.19 -19.59
C THR A 125 -2.36 -2.10 -20.79
N ALA A 126 -1.80 -1.53 -21.85
CA ALA A 126 -1.37 -2.27 -23.05
C ALA A 126 0.04 -2.88 -22.87
N ALA A 127 0.55 -3.55 -23.92
CA ALA A 127 1.86 -4.22 -23.89
C ALA A 127 3.05 -3.26 -23.76
N ASP A 128 2.87 -1.99 -24.07
CA ASP A 128 3.88 -0.92 -24.04
C ASP A 128 3.60 0.11 -22.93
N SER A 129 2.62 -0.16 -22.09
CA SER A 129 2.08 0.84 -21.19
C SER A 129 2.15 0.38 -19.71
N ARG A 130 2.34 1.32 -18.82
CA ARG A 130 2.29 1.13 -17.36
C ARG A 130 1.65 2.33 -16.70
N ALA A 131 1.18 2.13 -15.47
CA ALA A 131 0.62 3.21 -14.68
C ALA A 131 1.07 3.12 -13.22
N MET A 132 0.99 4.26 -12.54
CA MET A 132 1.13 4.32 -11.09
C MET A 132 0.04 5.24 -10.55
N PHE A 133 -0.67 4.78 -9.53
CA PHE A 133 -1.62 5.59 -8.79
C PHE A 133 -1.40 5.46 -7.28
N VAL A 134 -1.81 6.47 -6.56
CA VAL A 134 -1.77 6.48 -5.09
C VAL A 134 -3.19 6.36 -4.58
N LEU A 135 -3.43 5.36 -3.75
CA LEU A 135 -4.71 5.18 -3.06
C LEU A 135 -4.93 6.31 -2.05
N SER A 136 -6.18 6.59 -1.71
CA SER A 136 -6.55 7.65 -0.74
C SER A 136 -5.89 7.48 0.63
N GLY A 137 -5.50 6.26 1.00
CA GLY A 137 -4.77 5.94 2.23
C GLY A 137 -3.25 6.06 2.11
N GLY A 138 -2.70 6.39 0.93
CA GLY A 138 -1.28 6.62 0.71
C GLY A 138 -0.50 5.43 0.15
N THR A 139 -1.11 4.25 0.00
CA THR A 139 -0.47 3.11 -0.68
C THR A 139 -0.25 3.42 -2.15
N ILE A 140 0.97 3.21 -2.62
CA ILE A 140 1.33 3.31 -4.04
C ILE A 140 1.04 1.98 -4.71
N VAL A 141 0.35 2.06 -5.85
CA VAL A 141 0.08 0.91 -6.71
C VAL A 141 0.70 1.16 -8.07
N LYS A 142 1.65 0.30 -8.47
CA LYS A 142 2.22 0.28 -9.81
C LYS A 142 1.54 -0.83 -10.60
N VAL A 143 1.15 -0.53 -11.82
CA VAL A 143 0.41 -1.43 -12.73
C VAL A 143 1.33 -1.78 -13.89
N ASP A 144 1.63 -3.06 -14.05
CA ASP A 144 2.50 -3.54 -15.14
C ASP A 144 1.78 -3.55 -16.48
N ARG A 145 2.48 -3.93 -17.52
CA ARG A 145 1.96 -4.11 -18.89
C ARG A 145 0.88 -5.20 -18.93
N ASN A 146 -0.02 -5.10 -19.89
CA ASN A 146 -1.08 -6.08 -20.11
C ASN A 146 -1.91 -6.42 -18.85
N THR A 147 -2.18 -5.42 -18.03
CA THR A 147 -2.86 -5.58 -16.75
C THR A 147 -4.27 -5.03 -16.80
N HIS A 148 -5.21 -5.75 -16.19
CA HIS A 148 -6.59 -5.31 -15.95
C HIS A 148 -6.85 -5.32 -14.44
N VAL A 149 -7.17 -4.16 -13.89
CA VAL A 149 -7.49 -4.00 -12.47
C VAL A 149 -8.73 -3.15 -12.28
N SER A 150 -9.64 -3.59 -11.42
CA SER A 150 -10.82 -2.83 -11.00
C SER A 150 -10.61 -2.29 -9.59
N LEU A 151 -10.99 -1.04 -9.36
CA LEU A 151 -10.80 -0.34 -8.10
C LEU A 151 -12.06 -0.41 -7.25
N GLY A 152 -11.90 -0.88 -6.00
CA GLY A 152 -12.93 -0.86 -4.97
C GLY A 152 -12.45 -0.12 -3.73
N ARG A 153 -13.32 0.06 -2.76
CA ARG A 153 -12.95 0.65 -1.48
C ARG A 153 -12.13 -0.35 -0.65
N GLY A 154 -10.80 -0.16 -0.61
CA GLY A 154 -9.87 -1.06 0.06
C GLY A 154 -9.67 -2.41 -0.64
N VAL A 155 -10.14 -2.55 -1.88
CA VAL A 155 -9.99 -3.78 -2.67
C VAL A 155 -9.59 -3.44 -4.09
N LEU A 156 -8.52 -4.08 -4.58
CA LEU A 156 -8.12 -4.07 -5.97
C LEU A 156 -8.41 -5.45 -6.56
N THR A 157 -9.28 -5.54 -7.55
CA THR A 157 -9.55 -6.81 -8.24
C THR A 157 -8.64 -6.92 -9.45
N LEU A 158 -7.71 -7.85 -9.41
CA LEU A 158 -6.79 -8.14 -10.50
C LEU A 158 -7.34 -9.29 -11.35
N ASP A 159 -7.71 -8.99 -12.58
CA ASP A 159 -8.25 -9.97 -13.53
C ASP A 159 -7.15 -10.54 -14.44
N ARG A 160 -6.10 -9.75 -14.72
CA ARG A 160 -4.94 -10.13 -15.56
C ARG A 160 -3.74 -9.25 -15.27
N GLY A 161 -2.51 -9.77 -15.48
CA GLY A 161 -1.26 -9.02 -15.41
C GLY A 161 -0.69 -8.93 -14.01
N ALA A 162 -0.12 -7.79 -13.62
CA ALA A 162 0.54 -7.65 -12.33
C ALA A 162 0.35 -6.28 -11.69
N LEU A 163 0.28 -6.28 -10.37
CA LEU A 163 0.30 -5.12 -9.49
C LEU A 163 1.46 -5.21 -8.53
N TYR A 164 2.15 -4.10 -8.32
CA TYR A 164 3.07 -3.94 -7.20
C TYR A 164 2.48 -2.92 -6.22
N LEU A 165 2.46 -3.27 -4.95
CA LEU A 165 1.96 -2.41 -3.88
C LEU A 165 3.11 -2.00 -2.96
N ASP A 166 3.15 -0.71 -2.62
CA ASP A 166 4.06 -0.15 -1.64
C ASP A 166 3.23 0.57 -0.56
N ALA A 167 2.90 -0.14 0.49
CA ALA A 167 2.29 0.38 1.71
C ALA A 167 3.40 0.84 2.66
N GLY A 168 3.94 2.03 2.39
CA GLY A 168 4.99 2.63 3.21
C GLY A 168 4.56 2.86 4.67
N PRO A 169 5.52 3.26 5.55
CA PRO A 169 5.25 3.47 6.97
C PRO A 169 4.15 4.50 7.28
N GLN A 170 3.89 5.40 6.34
CA GLN A 170 2.89 6.47 6.44
C GLN A 170 1.54 6.11 5.80
N ALA A 171 1.43 4.92 5.16
CA ALA A 171 0.16 4.49 4.58
C ALA A 171 -0.85 4.16 5.69
N ASN A 172 -2.04 4.75 5.58
CA ASN A 172 -3.14 4.54 6.53
C ASN A 172 -4.13 3.46 6.08
N ASP A 173 -3.95 2.93 4.87
CA ASP A 173 -4.77 1.89 4.23
C ASP A 173 -4.20 0.48 4.40
N ARG A 174 -3.91 0.12 5.66
CA ARG A 174 -3.37 -1.20 6.04
C ARG A 174 -4.27 -2.38 5.65
N ASP A 175 -5.50 -2.09 5.26
CA ASP A 175 -6.52 -3.07 4.93
C ASP A 175 -6.72 -3.24 3.41
N VAL A 176 -5.81 -2.69 2.58
CA VAL A 176 -5.89 -2.89 1.12
C VAL A 176 -5.62 -4.34 0.77
N VAL A 177 -6.52 -4.88 -0.03
CA VAL A 177 -6.49 -6.28 -0.44
C VAL A 177 -6.46 -6.36 -1.96
N VAL A 178 -5.64 -7.26 -2.50
CA VAL A 178 -5.71 -7.65 -3.90
C VAL A 178 -6.54 -8.93 -4.01
N GLN A 179 -7.71 -8.80 -4.64
CA GLN A 179 -8.56 -9.94 -4.97
C GLN A 179 -8.14 -10.49 -6.32
N THR A 180 -7.93 -11.81 -6.39
CA THR A 180 -7.63 -12.54 -7.62
C THR A 180 -8.64 -13.69 -7.79
N PRO A 181 -8.70 -14.37 -8.94
CA PRO A 181 -9.58 -15.52 -9.12
C PRO A 181 -9.32 -16.69 -8.16
N LEU A 182 -8.08 -16.86 -7.66
CA LEU A 182 -7.70 -17.99 -6.81
C LEU A 182 -7.57 -17.63 -5.34
N ALA A 183 -7.24 -16.40 -5.01
CA ALA A 183 -6.94 -16.01 -3.64
C ALA A 183 -7.17 -14.51 -3.40
N ARG A 184 -7.41 -14.20 -2.15
CA ARG A 184 -7.36 -12.86 -1.60
C ARG A 184 -5.99 -12.65 -0.97
N VAL A 185 -5.27 -11.60 -1.40
CA VAL A 185 -3.94 -11.27 -0.92
C VAL A 185 -4.02 -10.03 -0.04
N SER A 186 -3.70 -10.17 1.24
CA SER A 186 -3.65 -9.09 2.23
C SER A 186 -2.23 -8.92 2.76
N HIS A 187 -1.91 -7.73 3.27
CA HIS A 187 -0.55 -7.38 3.68
C HIS A 187 -0.51 -6.67 5.03
N LEU A 188 0.69 -6.67 5.65
CA LEU A 188 1.00 -5.95 6.89
C LEU A 188 2.24 -5.06 6.65
N GLY A 189 2.01 -3.82 6.11
CA GLY A 189 3.08 -2.83 5.93
C GLY A 189 4.21 -3.30 5.01
N THR A 190 3.91 -3.51 3.72
CA THR A 190 4.74 -4.32 2.82
C THR A 190 5.03 -3.65 1.48
N GLN A 191 6.10 -4.13 0.83
CA GLN A 191 6.33 -4.02 -0.61
C GLN A 191 6.20 -5.41 -1.23
N PHE A 192 5.25 -5.60 -2.14
CA PHE A 192 5.01 -6.88 -2.77
C PHE A 192 4.41 -6.76 -4.16
N GLU A 193 4.61 -7.77 -4.99
CA GLU A 193 3.96 -7.94 -6.29
C GLU A 193 2.92 -9.05 -6.21
N VAL A 194 1.79 -8.84 -6.88
CA VAL A 194 0.81 -9.89 -7.20
C VAL A 194 0.70 -9.99 -8.71
N ARG A 195 0.98 -11.16 -9.26
CA ARG A 195 0.96 -11.43 -10.70
C ARG A 195 0.04 -12.62 -11.00
N LEU A 196 -0.80 -12.45 -12.02
CA LEU A 196 -1.55 -13.54 -12.62
C LEU A 196 -0.76 -14.07 -13.84
N ASP A 197 -0.37 -15.33 -13.79
CA ASP A 197 0.33 -16.05 -14.85
C ASP A 197 -0.54 -17.23 -15.29
N GLY A 198 -1.35 -17.02 -16.32
CA GLY A 198 -2.38 -17.96 -16.72
C GLY A 198 -3.38 -18.23 -15.61
N LEU A 199 -3.47 -19.48 -15.13
CA LEU A 199 -4.34 -19.93 -14.04
C LEU A 199 -3.63 -19.93 -12.68
N ALA A 200 -2.46 -19.31 -12.55
CA ALA A 200 -1.70 -19.23 -11.31
C ALA A 200 -1.66 -17.79 -10.78
N VAL A 201 -1.61 -17.66 -9.46
CA VAL A 201 -1.30 -16.41 -8.75
C VAL A 201 0.11 -16.55 -8.20
N ARG A 202 1.00 -15.64 -8.58
CA ARG A 202 2.34 -15.51 -7.99
C ARG A 202 2.40 -14.25 -7.15
N VAL A 203 2.90 -14.37 -5.92
CA VAL A 203 3.14 -13.24 -5.01
C VAL A 203 4.61 -13.22 -4.65
N LEU A 204 5.27 -12.09 -4.86
CA LEU A 204 6.67 -11.85 -4.52
C LEU A 204 6.72 -10.81 -3.40
N ILE A 205 7.45 -11.10 -2.33
CA ILE A 205 7.52 -10.22 -1.17
C ILE A 205 8.91 -9.58 -1.09
N ARG A 206 8.95 -8.25 -1.20
CA ARG A 206 10.16 -7.45 -1.12
C ARG A 206 10.44 -6.96 0.29
N GLU A 207 9.37 -6.57 1.02
CA GLU A 207 9.43 -6.07 2.40
C GLU A 207 8.18 -6.51 3.15
N GLY A 208 8.31 -6.85 4.44
CA GLY A 208 7.19 -7.17 5.34
C GLY A 208 6.63 -8.57 5.15
N GLN A 209 5.31 -8.72 5.28
CA GLN A 209 4.62 -10.00 5.27
C GLN A 209 3.29 -9.90 4.51
N VAL A 210 2.96 -10.96 3.76
CA VAL A 210 1.71 -11.12 3.02
C VAL A 210 0.99 -12.39 3.48
N GLU A 211 -0.35 -12.34 3.53
CA GLU A 211 -1.22 -13.50 3.71
C GLU A 211 -2.05 -13.72 2.43
N MET A 212 -2.04 -14.94 1.91
CA MET A 212 -2.89 -15.41 0.83
C MET A 212 -4.01 -16.28 1.43
N ASP A 213 -5.28 -15.93 1.16
CA ASP A 213 -6.47 -16.64 1.59
C ASP A 213 -7.24 -17.14 0.36
N ALA A 214 -7.25 -18.45 0.13
CA ALA A 214 -7.99 -19.08 -0.96
C ALA A 214 -9.40 -19.58 -0.54
N GLY A 215 -9.85 -19.19 0.67
CA GLY A 215 -11.12 -19.66 1.22
C GLY A 215 -11.03 -21.08 1.80
N GLY A 216 -12.13 -21.54 2.41
CA GLY A 216 -12.23 -22.87 3.00
C GLY A 216 -11.17 -23.16 4.10
N GLY A 217 -10.65 -22.13 4.76
CA GLY A 217 -9.61 -22.23 5.78
C GLY A 217 -8.18 -22.37 5.21
N LYS A 218 -7.99 -22.30 3.90
CA LYS A 218 -6.68 -22.39 3.25
C LYS A 218 -6.01 -21.02 3.23
N LYS A 219 -5.10 -20.80 4.17
CA LYS A 219 -4.35 -19.58 4.34
C LYS A 219 -2.86 -19.85 4.43
N TRP A 220 -2.06 -19.02 3.78
CA TRP A 220 -0.61 -19.09 3.80
C TRP A 220 -0.01 -17.71 3.98
N LYS A 221 1.11 -17.65 4.70
CA LYS A 221 1.90 -16.45 4.90
C LYS A 221 3.22 -16.57 4.19
N ALA A 222 3.70 -15.48 3.64
CA ALA A 222 5.03 -15.35 3.07
C ALA A 222 5.67 -14.05 3.56
N VAL A 223 7.00 -14.02 3.67
CA VAL A 223 7.77 -12.90 4.21
C VAL A 223 8.77 -12.36 3.17
N ALA A 224 9.39 -11.24 3.46
CA ALA A 224 10.41 -10.64 2.61
C ALA A 224 11.48 -11.65 2.17
N GLY A 225 11.79 -11.68 0.87
CA GLY A 225 12.71 -12.64 0.26
C GLY A 225 12.06 -13.95 -0.18
N GLU A 226 10.75 -14.10 -0.02
CA GLU A 226 10.01 -15.26 -0.52
C GLU A 226 9.13 -14.91 -1.73
N ALA A 227 8.96 -15.87 -2.62
CA ALA A 227 7.90 -15.92 -3.60
C ALA A 227 6.95 -17.08 -3.28
N MET A 228 5.66 -16.87 -3.47
CA MET A 228 4.65 -17.91 -3.35
C MET A 228 3.84 -17.98 -4.64
N ARG A 229 3.70 -19.18 -5.20
CA ARG A 229 2.88 -19.46 -6.38
C ARG A 229 1.75 -20.39 -5.98
N LEU A 230 0.53 -20.03 -6.35
CA LEU A 230 -0.68 -20.82 -6.10
C LEU A 230 -1.35 -21.13 -7.42
N THR A 231 -1.59 -22.41 -7.69
CA THR A 231 -2.30 -22.90 -8.86
C THR A 231 -3.71 -23.37 -8.50
N ALA A 232 -4.51 -23.78 -9.47
CA ALA A 232 -5.93 -24.16 -9.29
C ALA A 232 -6.14 -25.37 -8.34
N ASP A 233 -5.12 -26.19 -8.12
CA ASP A 233 -5.14 -27.29 -7.14
C ASP A 233 -4.98 -26.80 -5.68
N LEU A 234 -4.77 -25.49 -5.51
CA LEU A 234 -4.59 -24.81 -4.22
C LEU A 234 -3.44 -25.40 -3.39
N ARG A 235 -2.33 -25.76 -4.05
CA ARG A 235 -1.07 -26.14 -3.43
C ARG A 235 -0.06 -25.01 -3.62
N PRO A 236 0.44 -24.40 -2.53
CA PRO A 236 1.43 -23.33 -2.64
C PRO A 236 2.82 -23.90 -2.92
N GLU A 237 3.45 -23.39 -3.94
CA GLU A 237 4.88 -23.55 -4.20
C GLU A 237 5.61 -22.33 -3.62
N ARG A 238 6.79 -22.53 -3.03
CA ARG A 238 7.59 -21.45 -2.41
C ARG A 238 8.99 -21.46 -2.97
N ASP A 239 9.49 -20.28 -3.28
CA ASP A 239 10.85 -20.04 -3.74
C ASP A 239 11.48 -18.91 -2.92
N GLN A 240 12.82 -18.92 -2.83
CA GLN A 240 13.58 -17.78 -2.31
C GLN A 240 13.92 -16.83 -3.47
N ILE A 241 13.72 -15.54 -3.25
CA ILE A 241 14.03 -14.50 -4.22
C ILE A 241 14.84 -13.38 -3.58
N ALA A 242 15.65 -12.69 -4.38
CA ALA A 242 16.28 -11.47 -3.92
C ALA A 242 15.24 -10.33 -3.79
N THR A 243 15.41 -9.45 -2.81
CA THR A 243 14.57 -8.25 -2.66
C THR A 243 14.98 -7.12 -3.61
N TYR A 244 15.98 -7.34 -4.46
CA TYR A 244 16.57 -6.41 -5.43
C TYR A 244 16.83 -7.13 -6.76
N GLY A 245 17.21 -6.38 -7.79
CA GLY A 245 17.65 -6.94 -9.06
C GLY A 245 16.54 -7.17 -10.09
N PRO A 246 16.75 -8.11 -11.04
CA PRO A 246 15.94 -8.20 -12.27
C PRO A 246 14.44 -8.44 -12.05
N GLU A 247 14.08 -9.21 -11.02
CA GLU A 247 12.68 -9.50 -10.66
C GLU A 247 11.85 -8.21 -10.46
N TRP A 248 12.51 -7.13 -10.03
CA TRP A 248 11.90 -5.85 -9.69
C TRP A 248 12.16 -4.75 -10.73
N SER A 249 12.76 -5.08 -11.87
CA SER A 249 13.18 -4.09 -12.87
C SER A 249 12.02 -3.21 -13.36
N TRP A 250 10.87 -3.80 -13.65
CA TRP A 250 9.71 -3.05 -14.11
C TRP A 250 9.14 -2.08 -13.06
N VAL A 251 9.26 -2.44 -11.77
CA VAL A 251 8.85 -1.59 -10.63
C VAL A 251 9.71 -0.34 -10.56
N ALA A 252 11.02 -0.49 -10.81
CA ALA A 252 11.99 0.60 -10.79
C ALA A 252 11.84 1.60 -11.96
N GLU A 253 11.16 1.21 -13.05
CA GLU A 253 10.83 2.10 -14.18
C GLU A 253 9.74 3.13 -13.83
N LEU A 254 8.98 2.90 -12.75
CA LEU A 254 7.92 3.78 -12.24
C LEU A 254 8.29 4.27 -10.82
N PRO A 255 9.32 5.10 -10.65
CA PRO A 255 9.73 5.51 -9.32
C PRO A 255 8.64 6.34 -8.64
N ARG A 256 8.53 6.18 -7.32
CA ARG A 256 7.70 7.05 -6.48
C ARG A 256 8.14 8.50 -6.69
N PRO A 257 7.21 9.45 -6.83
CA PRO A 257 7.58 10.86 -6.87
C PRO A 257 8.40 11.26 -5.63
N PHE A 258 9.52 11.94 -5.88
CA PHE A 258 10.40 12.47 -4.84
C PHE A 258 10.83 13.88 -5.24
N THR A 259 10.71 14.81 -4.31
CA THR A 259 11.19 16.19 -4.48
C THR A 259 12.57 16.29 -3.86
N LEU A 260 13.60 16.45 -4.69
CA LEU A 260 14.97 16.61 -4.22
C LEU A 260 15.18 17.98 -3.58
N GLU A 261 14.60 19.03 -4.17
CA GLU A 261 14.69 20.40 -3.66
C GLU A 261 14.24 20.49 -2.21
N GLY A 262 15.15 20.90 -1.32
CA GLY A 262 14.88 21.00 0.10
C GLY A 262 14.99 19.69 0.90
N SER A 263 15.22 18.56 0.24
CA SER A 263 15.44 17.26 0.90
C SER A 263 16.92 17.08 1.27
N THR A 264 17.19 16.31 2.32
CA THR A 264 18.58 15.94 2.67
C THR A 264 19.10 14.82 1.77
N LEU A 265 20.43 14.71 1.64
CA LEU A 265 21.04 13.58 0.94
C LEU A 265 20.63 12.23 1.54
N ARG A 266 20.47 12.16 2.86
CA ARG A 266 19.95 10.98 3.57
C ARG A 266 18.56 10.59 3.07
N ALA A 267 17.61 11.53 3.07
CA ALA A 267 16.24 11.28 2.60
C ALA A 267 16.20 10.82 1.13
N PHE A 268 17.09 11.38 0.31
CA PHE A 268 17.26 10.95 -1.08
C PHE A 268 17.78 9.51 -1.18
N LEU A 269 18.81 9.14 -0.40
CA LEU A 269 19.35 7.78 -0.39
C LEU A 269 18.35 6.76 0.16
N ASP A 270 17.55 7.14 1.16
CA ASP A 270 16.45 6.31 1.67
C ASP A 270 15.41 6.06 0.59
N TRP A 271 15.04 7.10 -0.19
CA TRP A 271 14.14 6.95 -1.32
C TRP A 271 14.71 6.03 -2.40
N VAL A 272 15.97 6.24 -2.83
CA VAL A 272 16.63 5.37 -3.83
C VAL A 272 16.66 3.93 -3.36
N SER A 273 17.05 3.71 -2.10
CA SER A 273 17.16 2.37 -1.51
C SER A 273 15.82 1.65 -1.50
N ARG A 274 14.75 2.37 -1.15
CA ARG A 274 13.40 1.81 -1.16
C ARG A 274 12.93 1.45 -2.57
N GLU A 275 13.21 2.31 -3.58
CA GLU A 275 12.84 2.05 -4.98
C GLU A 275 13.62 0.88 -5.59
N GLN A 276 14.88 0.68 -5.20
CA GLN A 276 15.74 -0.38 -5.74
C GLN A 276 15.74 -1.66 -4.89
N GLY A 277 15.18 -1.63 -3.68
CA GLY A 277 15.26 -2.72 -2.70
C GLY A 277 16.65 -2.91 -2.12
N TRP A 278 17.43 -1.84 -2.10
CA TRP A 278 18.76 -1.83 -1.53
C TRP A 278 18.74 -1.40 -0.06
N ARG A 279 19.89 -1.66 0.61
CA ARG A 279 20.24 -1.02 1.88
C ARG A 279 21.47 -0.17 1.64
N TRP A 280 21.39 1.12 1.92
CA TRP A 280 22.56 1.98 1.78
C TRP A 280 23.37 2.05 3.08
N GLU A 281 24.69 2.12 2.92
CA GLU A 281 25.65 2.19 4.00
C GLU A 281 26.87 3.01 3.57
N TYR A 282 27.70 3.40 4.53
CA TYR A 282 28.97 4.10 4.31
C TYR A 282 29.99 3.66 5.34
N ASN A 283 31.26 3.61 4.96
CA ASN A 283 32.34 3.09 5.83
C ASN A 283 33.15 4.19 6.49
N ASP A 284 33.09 5.44 5.98
CA ASP A 284 33.86 6.56 6.51
C ASP A 284 32.98 7.47 7.35
N GLN A 285 33.16 7.43 8.67
CA GLN A 285 32.39 8.21 9.64
C GLN A 285 32.53 9.73 9.44
N SER A 286 33.60 10.18 8.79
CA SER A 286 33.79 11.61 8.44
C SER A 286 32.73 12.10 7.44
N MET A 287 32.07 11.20 6.72
CA MET A 287 31.03 11.53 5.75
C MET A 287 29.67 11.78 6.41
N ARG A 288 29.49 11.46 7.68
CA ARG A 288 28.18 11.51 8.36
C ARG A 288 27.43 12.83 8.18
N ALA A 289 28.16 13.95 8.27
CA ALA A 289 27.58 15.29 8.12
C ALA A 289 27.13 15.59 6.69
N LEU A 290 27.70 14.93 5.67
CA LEU A 290 27.32 15.12 4.28
C LEU A 290 25.89 14.65 4.01
N PHE A 291 25.43 13.62 4.72
CA PHE A 291 24.08 13.08 4.53
C PHE A 291 22.96 13.98 5.05
N ASP A 292 23.29 14.97 5.86
CA ASP A 292 22.33 15.95 6.38
C ASP A 292 22.32 17.26 5.54
N ILE A 293 23.14 17.34 4.49
CA ILE A 293 23.18 18.46 3.55
C ILE A 293 21.90 18.45 2.71
N VAL A 294 21.26 19.62 2.65
CA VAL A 294 20.08 19.87 1.82
C VAL A 294 20.47 19.91 0.35
N GLN A 295 19.76 19.14 -0.45
CA GLN A 295 19.98 19.00 -1.88
C GLN A 295 19.13 20.00 -2.66
N ARG A 296 19.56 20.28 -3.89
CA ARG A 296 18.86 21.18 -4.81
C ARG A 296 18.92 20.63 -6.24
N GLY A 297 17.92 21.00 -7.02
CA GLY A 297 17.81 20.68 -8.44
C GLY A 297 16.75 19.67 -8.77
N PRO A 298 16.34 19.61 -10.05
CA PRO A 298 15.30 18.71 -10.52
C PRO A 298 15.83 17.28 -10.74
N ILE A 299 15.01 16.30 -10.39
CA ILE A 299 15.20 14.87 -10.74
C ILE A 299 13.97 14.27 -11.41
N GLU A 300 13.00 15.11 -11.78
CA GLU A 300 11.78 14.70 -12.42
C GLU A 300 12.08 13.97 -13.75
N GLY A 301 11.38 12.86 -13.98
CA GLY A 301 11.57 12.04 -15.17
C GLY A 301 12.77 11.10 -15.14
N LEU A 302 13.59 11.14 -14.08
CA LEU A 302 14.69 10.19 -13.90
C LEU A 302 14.22 8.97 -13.10
N THR A 303 14.77 7.80 -13.41
CA THR A 303 14.69 6.64 -12.51
C THR A 303 15.55 6.89 -11.27
N ALA A 304 15.25 6.20 -10.17
CA ALA A 304 16.01 6.33 -8.93
C ALA A 304 17.52 6.07 -9.13
N LYS A 305 17.89 5.13 -10.00
CA LYS A 305 19.30 4.81 -10.33
C LYS A 305 19.99 5.92 -11.15
N GLN A 306 19.25 6.55 -12.09
CA GLN A 306 19.79 7.70 -12.85
C GLN A 306 19.98 8.91 -11.95
N ALA A 307 18.99 9.22 -11.10
CA ALA A 307 19.10 10.30 -10.12
C ALA A 307 20.26 10.07 -9.12
N LEU A 308 20.49 8.80 -8.70
CA LEU A 308 21.56 8.46 -7.78
C LEU A 308 22.93 8.88 -8.31
N GLY A 309 23.28 8.53 -9.55
CA GLY A 309 24.55 8.92 -10.15
C GLY A 309 24.72 10.44 -10.15
N MET A 310 23.74 11.17 -10.66
CA MET A 310 23.78 12.63 -10.78
C MET A 310 23.90 13.33 -9.41
N VAL A 311 23.14 12.91 -8.40
CA VAL A 311 23.16 13.55 -7.07
C VAL A 311 24.44 13.22 -6.32
N LEU A 312 24.98 12.02 -6.42
CA LEU A 312 26.23 11.67 -5.77
C LEU A 312 27.41 12.39 -6.41
N ASP A 313 27.49 12.47 -7.74
CA ASP A 313 28.53 13.21 -8.45
C ASP A 313 28.53 14.71 -8.05
N ALA A 314 27.35 15.32 -7.89
CA ALA A 314 27.23 16.71 -7.45
C ALA A 314 27.71 16.94 -6.00
N ASN A 315 27.85 15.88 -5.20
CA ASN A 315 28.34 15.92 -3.82
C ASN A 315 29.75 15.34 -3.65
N ASP A 316 30.53 15.16 -4.74
CA ASP A 316 31.85 14.51 -4.74
C ASP A 316 31.82 13.11 -4.10
N LEU A 317 30.73 12.39 -4.32
CA LEU A 317 30.51 11.03 -3.84
C LEU A 317 30.36 10.07 -5.01
N SER A 318 30.69 8.81 -4.74
CA SER A 318 30.41 7.70 -5.65
C SER A 318 29.81 6.52 -4.89
N PHE A 319 29.43 5.46 -5.60
CA PHE A 319 28.82 4.30 -4.96
C PHE A 319 29.33 2.99 -5.56
N ARG A 320 29.18 1.93 -4.78
CA ARG A 320 29.35 0.55 -5.22
C ARG A 320 28.09 -0.22 -4.89
N GLU A 321 27.60 -0.99 -5.84
CA GLU A 321 26.44 -1.86 -5.70
C GLU A 321 26.91 -3.31 -5.53
N THR A 322 26.54 -3.95 -4.43
CA THR A 322 26.94 -5.32 -4.13
C THR A 322 25.82 -6.02 -3.37
N GLU A 323 25.23 -7.05 -3.94
CA GLU A 323 24.26 -7.94 -3.29
C GLU A 323 23.16 -7.20 -2.49
N GLY A 324 22.50 -6.22 -3.12
CA GLY A 324 21.42 -5.43 -2.48
C GLY A 324 21.91 -4.38 -1.48
N ARG A 325 23.23 -4.13 -1.42
CA ARG A 325 23.85 -3.03 -0.64
C ARG A 325 24.36 -1.95 -1.56
N LEU A 326 24.09 -0.72 -1.19
CA LEU A 326 24.58 0.48 -1.83
C LEU A 326 25.61 1.11 -0.90
N VAL A 327 26.91 0.91 -1.19
CA VAL A 327 27.99 1.44 -0.39
C VAL A 327 28.41 2.80 -0.94
N ILE A 328 28.18 3.87 -0.16
CA ILE A 328 28.58 5.23 -0.54
C ILE A 328 30.03 5.43 -0.14
N VAL A 329 30.82 5.96 -1.07
CA VAL A 329 32.24 6.26 -0.90
C VAL A 329 32.56 7.67 -1.40
N ARG A 330 33.69 8.26 -0.97
CA ARG A 330 34.16 9.55 -1.53
C ARG A 330 34.46 9.38 -3.02
N GLY A 331 34.08 10.37 -3.82
CA GLY A 331 34.56 10.52 -5.19
C GLY A 331 36.10 10.62 -5.23
N ARG A 332 36.68 10.24 -6.33
CA ARG A 332 38.13 10.38 -6.54
C ARG A 332 38.51 11.77 -7.04
#